data_50d8c4ba6efc6bcfb52698b5a86e7f65
#
_entry.id   50d8c4ba6efc6bcfb52698b5a86e7f65
#
_cell.length_a   1.000
_cell.length_b   1.000
_cell.length_c   1.000
_cell.angle_alpha   90.00
_cell.angle_beta   90.00
_cell.angle_gamma   90.00
#
_symmetry.space_group_name_H-M   'P 1'
#
loop_
_entity.id
_entity.type
_entity.pdbx_description
1 polymer ?
#
loop_
_entity_poly.entity_id
_entity_poly.type
_entity_poly.pdbx_seq_one_letter_code
_entity_poly.pdbx_strand_id
1 'polypeptide(L)'
;MTLTSLSFYLLVLALLVLYYLVPKRFQWVVLLIGSYAFYAFVCLRYMGFIVITTLTTYFGARGMDAMTARMEQTVAAHKQDWEREERKAYKKRCKSRRKALMIGILVFNFGILAVLKYYNFFAESMEALFASIGLTVSLGHIGLLLPLGISFYTFQSMGYVLDVYREKVPAERNVGKLALFVSFFPQIIQGPIGVYDQLAHQLYDEHKYNFDNIRYGAELILWGFFKKLVIADRAVGMIHTVAGAYTDYAGTYVLLAALVYALQLYADFSGGIDISRGVAQMFGITMGENFRRPYFSRTLTEYWHRWHISLGDWLRNYLFYPLSISKAFLNWGRHAKQHLGNHIGKVLPTAVASLITFLVIGIWHGASWKYVAFGFWNGMVILVSTLLQPVSDKVVAGLHIERKSAWYQVFSMLRTFVVVLIGYYFDIADGFRAAMGMMAKSVTDLHLSQLRPGAVLEALPLTKYDWAVLLFGTIVIFVASVIQERSQRTIREILDEKCLALRWVVLLGGIFAVVLMGVYGPGVQASEFVYMQF
;
A
#
# COMPACT_ATOMS: atom_id res chain seq x y z
N MET A 1 -4.79 6.91 19.53
CA MET A 1 -6.12 6.55 18.95
C MET A 1 -5.86 5.70 17.73
N THR A 2 -6.22 4.42 17.75
CA THR A 2 -6.04 3.45 16.65
C THR A 2 -7.38 3.13 16.02
N LEU A 3 -7.42 2.56 14.80
CA LEU A 3 -8.66 2.15 14.11
C LEU A 3 -9.49 1.12 14.89
N THR A 4 -8.90 0.44 15.86
CA THR A 4 -9.57 -0.56 16.70
C THR A 4 -9.97 -0.01 18.08
N SER A 5 -9.66 1.25 18.40
CA SER A 5 -9.92 1.84 19.71
C SER A 5 -11.35 2.36 19.86
N LEU A 6 -11.94 2.21 21.05
CA LEU A 6 -13.26 2.75 21.37
C LEU A 6 -13.33 4.27 21.14
N SER A 7 -12.26 5.00 21.49
CA SER A 7 -12.18 6.44 21.28
C SER A 7 -12.28 6.85 19.81
N PHE A 8 -11.78 6.01 18.88
CA PHE A 8 -11.95 6.23 17.44
C PHE A 8 -13.43 6.10 17.03
N TYR A 9 -14.13 5.07 17.51
CA TYR A 9 -15.54 4.87 17.16
C TYR A 9 -16.47 5.90 17.81
N LEU A 10 -16.15 6.40 19.00
CA LEU A 10 -16.86 7.53 19.61
C LEU A 10 -16.70 8.81 18.77
N LEU A 11 -15.49 9.08 18.26
CA LEU A 11 -15.26 10.18 17.33
C LEU A 11 -16.04 10.00 16.03
N VAL A 12 -15.99 8.80 15.42
CA VAL A 12 -16.74 8.48 14.19
C VAL A 12 -18.23 8.68 14.41
N LEU A 13 -18.80 8.19 15.51
CA LEU A 13 -20.22 8.36 15.83
C LEU A 13 -20.60 9.83 15.98
N ALA A 14 -19.81 10.60 16.73
CA ALA A 14 -20.04 12.04 16.90
C ALA A 14 -19.99 12.77 15.55
N LEU A 15 -19.00 12.45 14.72
CA LEU A 15 -18.88 13.04 13.38
C LEU A 15 -20.02 12.62 12.46
N LEU A 16 -20.48 11.37 12.48
CA LEU A 16 -21.64 10.91 11.69
C LEU A 16 -22.91 11.68 12.05
N VAL A 17 -23.18 11.83 13.35
CA VAL A 17 -24.35 12.59 13.83
C VAL A 17 -24.25 14.03 13.34
N LEU A 18 -23.12 14.71 13.56
CA LEU A 18 -22.92 16.09 13.11
C LEU A 18 -23.03 16.22 11.59
N TYR A 19 -22.43 15.29 10.85
CA TYR A 19 -22.38 15.30 9.39
C TYR A 19 -23.77 15.27 8.74
N TYR A 20 -24.67 14.47 9.26
CA TYR A 20 -26.04 14.36 8.74
C TYR A 20 -27.01 15.40 9.33
N LEU A 21 -26.67 16.05 10.46
CA LEU A 21 -27.46 17.13 11.06
C LEU A 21 -27.18 18.51 10.45
N VAL A 22 -25.94 18.80 10.05
CA VAL A 22 -25.60 20.10 9.47
C VAL A 22 -26.21 20.28 8.08
N PRO A 23 -26.45 21.53 7.62
CA PRO A 23 -26.80 21.79 6.23
C PRO A 23 -25.75 21.18 5.30
N LYS A 24 -26.19 20.50 4.25
CA LYS A 24 -25.34 19.67 3.38
C LYS A 24 -24.10 20.40 2.85
N ARG A 25 -24.24 21.70 2.50
CA ARG A 25 -23.13 22.57 2.05
C ARG A 25 -21.97 22.65 3.05
N PHE A 26 -22.17 22.29 4.31
CA PHE A 26 -21.15 22.31 5.37
C PHE A 26 -20.63 20.93 5.75
N GLN A 27 -21.13 19.85 5.13
CA GLN A 27 -20.70 18.48 5.43
C GLN A 27 -19.20 18.29 5.27
N TRP A 28 -18.60 18.82 4.22
CA TRP A 28 -17.16 18.78 4.01
C TRP A 28 -16.36 19.50 5.13
N VAL A 29 -16.93 20.54 5.75
CA VAL A 29 -16.31 21.26 6.87
C VAL A 29 -16.28 20.36 8.12
N VAL A 30 -17.36 19.61 8.37
CA VAL A 30 -17.40 18.64 9.48
C VAL A 30 -16.30 17.59 9.30
N LEU A 31 -16.13 17.05 8.08
CA LEU A 31 -15.05 16.10 7.77
C LEU A 31 -13.67 16.73 7.92
N LEU A 32 -13.49 17.98 7.50
CA LEU A 32 -12.23 18.71 7.66
C LEU A 32 -11.86 18.87 9.13
N ILE A 33 -12.78 19.41 9.93
CA ILE A 33 -12.57 19.60 11.37
C ILE A 33 -12.31 18.27 12.05
N GLY A 34 -13.11 17.24 11.75
CA GLY A 34 -12.91 15.88 12.26
C GLY A 34 -11.56 15.28 11.91
N SER A 35 -11.09 15.50 10.68
CA SER A 35 -9.77 15.01 10.22
C SER A 35 -8.62 15.68 10.98
N TYR A 36 -8.66 17.00 11.14
CA TYR A 36 -7.63 17.72 11.88
C TYR A 36 -7.71 17.46 13.39
N ALA A 37 -8.93 17.34 13.96
CA ALA A 37 -9.11 16.94 15.36
C ALA A 37 -8.53 15.53 15.60
N PHE A 38 -8.84 14.57 14.75
CA PHE A 38 -8.26 13.24 14.81
C PHE A 38 -6.72 13.28 14.76
N TYR A 39 -6.15 14.01 13.79
CA TYR A 39 -4.70 14.13 13.65
C TYR A 39 -4.05 14.79 14.87
N ALA A 40 -4.69 15.83 15.43
CA ALA A 40 -4.22 16.50 16.65
C ALA A 40 -4.21 15.56 17.87
N PHE A 41 -5.23 14.73 18.01
CA PHE A 41 -5.30 13.73 19.09
C PHE A 41 -4.21 12.67 19.01
N VAL A 42 -3.79 12.30 17.79
CA VAL A 42 -2.77 11.26 17.60
C VAL A 42 -1.37 11.85 17.58
N CYS A 43 -1.18 13.01 16.96
CA CYS A 43 0.15 13.49 16.60
C CYS A 43 0.25 15.03 16.56
N LEU A 44 -0.21 15.72 17.62
CA LEU A 44 -0.26 17.20 17.67
C LEU A 44 1.09 17.86 17.35
N ARG A 45 2.19 17.32 17.92
CA ARG A 45 3.55 17.83 17.73
C ARG A 45 3.97 17.92 16.26
N TYR A 46 3.44 17.04 15.41
CA TYR A 46 3.82 16.93 14.00
C TYR A 46 2.76 17.45 13.03
N MET A 47 1.72 18.11 13.55
CA MET A 47 0.66 18.72 12.72
C MET A 47 1.23 19.74 11.71
N GLY A 48 2.33 20.40 12.03
CA GLY A 48 3.01 21.32 11.13
C GLY A 48 3.38 20.70 9.78
N PHE A 49 3.76 19.42 9.74
CA PHE A 49 4.17 18.77 8.49
C PHE A 49 3.00 18.59 7.51
N ILE A 50 1.83 18.17 7.99
CA ILE A 50 0.65 18.03 7.11
C ILE A 50 0.15 19.38 6.63
N VAL A 51 0.23 20.42 7.47
CA VAL A 51 -0.11 21.80 7.08
C VAL A 51 0.87 22.33 6.04
N ILE A 52 2.18 22.16 6.22
CA ILE A 52 3.22 22.56 5.26
C ILE A 52 3.01 21.82 3.92
N THR A 53 2.78 20.52 3.95
CA THR A 53 2.51 19.73 2.74
C THR A 53 1.24 20.24 2.03
N THR A 54 0.18 20.52 2.77
CA THR A 54 -1.06 21.07 2.20
C THR A 54 -0.84 22.43 1.54
N LEU A 55 -0.17 23.36 2.23
CA LEU A 55 0.07 24.72 1.73
C LEU A 55 1.00 24.72 0.51
N THR A 56 2.11 23.98 0.56
CA THR A 56 3.04 23.88 -0.59
C THR A 56 2.37 23.25 -1.81
N THR A 57 1.53 22.25 -1.60
CA THR A 57 0.70 21.62 -2.64
C THR A 57 -0.31 22.60 -3.22
N TYR A 58 -1.02 23.34 -2.36
CA TYR A 58 -2.03 24.30 -2.78
C TYR A 58 -1.44 25.45 -3.59
N PHE A 59 -0.46 26.16 -3.04
CA PHE A 59 0.14 27.31 -3.71
C PHE A 59 0.90 26.89 -4.98
N GLY A 60 1.54 25.73 -4.94
CA GLY A 60 2.23 25.19 -6.10
C GLY A 60 1.30 24.82 -7.24
N ALA A 61 0.20 24.12 -6.96
CA ALA A 61 -0.84 23.79 -7.95
C ALA A 61 -1.48 25.05 -8.54
N ARG A 62 -1.87 26.02 -7.69
CA ARG A 62 -2.40 27.33 -8.11
C ARG A 62 -1.41 28.12 -8.96
N GLY A 63 -0.11 28.08 -8.59
CA GLY A 63 0.94 28.72 -9.37
C GLY A 63 1.10 28.13 -10.77
N MET A 64 1.04 26.80 -10.89
CA MET A 64 1.11 26.10 -12.20
C MET A 64 -0.12 26.44 -13.07
N ASP A 65 -1.31 26.47 -12.49
CA ASP A 65 -2.56 26.82 -13.16
C ASP A 65 -2.52 28.27 -13.67
N ALA A 66 -2.10 29.21 -12.81
CA ALA A 66 -1.93 30.61 -13.19
C ALA A 66 -0.89 30.83 -14.30
N MET A 67 0.22 30.05 -14.29
CA MET A 67 1.20 30.08 -15.37
C MET A 67 0.61 29.60 -16.70
N THR A 68 -0.23 28.58 -16.69
CA THR A 68 -0.93 28.09 -17.89
C THR A 68 -1.90 29.14 -18.41
N ALA A 69 -2.75 29.69 -17.57
CA ALA A 69 -3.72 30.72 -17.95
C ALA A 69 -3.01 31.97 -18.55
N ARG A 70 -1.94 32.44 -17.91
CA ARG A 70 -1.14 33.57 -18.44
C ARG A 70 -0.51 33.24 -19.79
N MET A 71 0.01 32.04 -19.95
CA MET A 71 0.59 31.59 -21.22
C MET A 71 -0.45 31.63 -22.34
N GLU A 72 -1.64 31.12 -22.10
CA GLU A 72 -2.74 31.09 -23.06
C GLU A 72 -3.21 32.49 -23.41
N GLN A 73 -3.41 33.36 -22.42
CA GLN A 73 -3.78 34.76 -22.61
C GLN A 73 -2.74 35.52 -23.44
N THR A 74 -1.44 35.39 -23.11
CA THR A 74 -0.36 36.06 -23.84
C THR A 74 -0.29 35.59 -25.29
N VAL A 75 -0.40 34.27 -25.51
CA VAL A 75 -0.38 33.70 -26.87
C VAL A 75 -1.61 34.13 -27.67
N ALA A 76 -2.76 34.28 -27.04
CA ALA A 76 -3.98 34.79 -27.70
C ALA A 76 -3.84 36.27 -28.07
N ALA A 77 -3.30 37.12 -27.16
CA ALA A 77 -3.10 38.55 -27.39
C ALA A 77 -2.14 38.85 -28.55
N HIS A 78 -1.08 38.03 -28.69
CA HIS A 78 -0.08 38.21 -29.76
C HIS A 78 -0.27 37.25 -30.94
N LYS A 79 -1.51 36.77 -31.16
CA LYS A 79 -1.81 35.78 -32.21
C LYS A 79 -1.48 36.30 -33.63
N GLN A 80 -1.64 37.59 -33.83
CA GLN A 80 -1.39 38.25 -35.12
C GLN A 80 0.08 38.74 -35.26
N ASP A 81 0.71 39.15 -34.12
CA ASP A 81 2.02 39.82 -34.12
C ASP A 81 3.21 38.83 -34.09
N TRP A 82 3.00 37.67 -33.45
CA TRP A 82 4.09 36.72 -33.31
C TRP A 82 4.14 35.71 -34.43
N GLU A 83 5.35 35.45 -34.91
CA GLU A 83 5.64 34.32 -35.80
C GLU A 83 5.41 32.98 -35.09
N ARG A 84 5.21 31.93 -35.88
CA ARG A 84 5.00 30.57 -35.37
C ARG A 84 6.12 30.09 -34.43
N GLU A 85 7.36 30.44 -34.76
CA GLU A 85 8.53 30.05 -33.97
C GLU A 85 8.63 30.82 -32.66
N GLU A 86 8.28 32.11 -32.62
CA GLU A 86 8.24 32.91 -31.40
C GLU A 86 7.19 32.38 -30.42
N ARG A 87 5.98 32.07 -30.91
CA ARG A 87 4.94 31.43 -30.10
C ARG A 87 5.38 30.11 -29.53
N LYS A 88 6.08 29.30 -30.31
CA LYS A 88 6.60 28.00 -29.91
C LYS A 88 7.70 28.14 -28.83
N ALA A 89 8.61 29.09 -29.01
CA ALA A 89 9.66 29.42 -28.06
C ALA A 89 9.09 29.90 -26.72
N TYR A 90 8.10 30.81 -26.77
CA TYR A 90 7.41 31.30 -25.57
C TYR A 90 6.71 30.17 -24.81
N LYS A 91 5.90 29.35 -25.50
CA LYS A 91 5.24 28.17 -24.91
C LYS A 91 6.25 27.21 -24.28
N LYS A 92 7.39 26.97 -24.95
CA LYS A 92 8.45 26.11 -24.41
C LYS A 92 9.05 26.69 -23.13
N ARG A 93 9.30 28.00 -23.05
CA ARG A 93 9.81 28.68 -21.85
C ARG A 93 8.79 28.56 -20.68
N CYS A 94 7.50 28.82 -20.93
CA CYS A 94 6.46 28.69 -19.92
C CYS A 94 6.33 27.24 -19.40
N LYS A 95 6.34 26.26 -20.30
CA LYS A 95 6.33 24.83 -19.92
C LYS A 95 7.56 24.45 -19.10
N SER A 96 8.74 24.97 -19.42
CA SER A 96 9.96 24.72 -18.65
C SER A 96 9.87 25.30 -17.23
N ARG A 97 9.38 26.54 -17.07
CA ARG A 97 9.16 27.18 -15.76
C ARG A 97 8.14 26.41 -14.92
N ARG A 98 7.04 25.99 -15.53
CA ARG A 98 6.01 25.17 -14.89
C ARG A 98 6.56 23.82 -14.42
N LYS A 99 7.40 23.17 -15.26
CA LYS A 99 8.12 21.94 -14.90
C LYS A 99 9.08 22.16 -13.72
N ALA A 100 9.81 23.26 -13.70
CA ALA A 100 10.73 23.59 -12.62
C ALA A 100 9.99 23.79 -11.28
N LEU A 101 8.84 24.49 -11.31
CA LEU A 101 7.98 24.65 -10.11
C LEU A 101 7.48 23.30 -9.61
N MET A 102 6.95 22.44 -10.49
CA MET A 102 6.52 21.08 -10.14
C MET A 102 7.67 20.29 -9.48
N ILE A 103 8.85 20.28 -10.09
CA ILE A 103 10.02 19.57 -9.54
C ILE A 103 10.39 20.15 -8.17
N GLY A 104 10.38 21.47 -8.00
CA GLY A 104 10.65 22.12 -6.71
C GLY A 104 9.70 21.66 -5.61
N ILE A 105 8.39 21.54 -5.90
CA ILE A 105 7.38 21.06 -4.95
C ILE A 105 7.62 19.58 -4.60
N LEU A 106 7.90 18.74 -5.61
CA LEU A 106 8.19 17.32 -5.40
C LEU A 106 9.45 17.14 -4.54
N VAL A 107 10.53 17.84 -4.87
CA VAL A 107 11.81 17.77 -4.13
C VAL A 107 11.62 18.25 -2.69
N PHE A 108 10.86 19.32 -2.47
CA PHE A 108 10.59 19.83 -1.13
C PHE A 108 9.81 18.81 -0.27
N ASN A 109 8.68 18.29 -0.75
CA ASN A 109 7.84 17.39 0.04
C ASN A 109 8.44 15.98 0.20
N PHE A 110 8.99 15.40 -0.88
CA PHE A 110 9.73 14.15 -0.77
C PHE A 110 11.06 14.33 -0.01
N GLY A 111 11.67 15.51 -0.03
CA GLY A 111 12.85 15.86 0.77
C GLY A 111 12.55 15.83 2.27
N ILE A 112 11.41 16.39 2.71
CA ILE A 112 10.96 16.29 4.10
C ILE A 112 10.80 14.81 4.50
N LEU A 113 10.09 14.04 3.69
CA LEU A 113 9.92 12.61 3.93
C LEU A 113 11.26 11.87 3.97
N ALA A 114 12.17 12.18 3.04
CA ALA A 114 13.48 11.55 2.96
C ALA A 114 14.34 11.85 4.19
N VAL A 115 14.36 13.08 4.67
CA VAL A 115 15.11 13.46 5.88
C VAL A 115 14.53 12.75 7.10
N LEU A 116 13.20 12.79 7.29
CA LEU A 116 12.57 12.20 8.47
C LEU A 116 12.67 10.68 8.51
N LYS A 117 12.61 10.01 7.37
CA LYS A 117 12.56 8.54 7.30
C LYS A 117 13.93 7.89 7.06
N TYR A 118 14.82 8.51 6.28
CA TYR A 118 16.03 7.83 5.78
C TYR A 118 17.34 8.43 6.25
N TYR A 119 17.34 9.59 6.94
CA TYR A 119 18.58 10.24 7.35
C TYR A 119 19.45 9.32 8.23
N ASN A 120 18.87 8.74 9.28
CA ASN A 120 19.62 7.87 10.19
C ASN A 120 20.17 6.62 9.47
N PHE A 121 19.37 6.00 8.62
CA PHE A 121 19.82 4.87 7.81
C PHE A 121 21.00 5.25 6.87
N PHE A 122 20.92 6.42 6.26
CA PHE A 122 22.00 6.94 5.44
C PHE A 122 23.25 7.20 6.27
N ALA A 123 23.11 7.86 7.43
CA ALA A 123 24.21 8.15 8.35
C ALA A 123 24.90 6.85 8.81
N GLU A 124 24.14 5.88 9.31
CA GLU A 124 24.66 4.56 9.74
C GLU A 124 25.37 3.81 8.61
N SER A 125 24.78 3.82 7.41
CA SER A 125 25.38 3.16 6.24
C SER A 125 26.70 3.83 5.81
N MET A 126 26.79 5.17 5.88
CA MET A 126 28.01 5.91 5.58
C MET A 126 29.08 5.72 6.66
N GLU A 127 28.69 5.75 7.94
CA GLU A 127 29.58 5.47 9.05
C GLU A 127 30.18 4.06 8.93
N ALA A 128 29.36 3.05 8.63
CA ALA A 128 29.82 1.69 8.39
C ALA A 128 30.77 1.60 7.19
N LEU A 129 30.49 2.33 6.10
CA LEU A 129 31.37 2.40 4.93
C LEU A 129 32.72 3.04 5.28
N PHE A 130 32.72 4.18 5.99
CA PHE A 130 33.95 4.83 6.42
C PHE A 130 34.76 3.97 7.39
N ALA A 131 34.08 3.28 8.33
CA ALA A 131 34.74 2.33 9.22
C ALA A 131 35.42 1.19 8.47
N SER A 132 34.82 0.72 7.36
CA SER A 132 35.41 -0.37 6.54
C SER A 132 36.72 0.02 5.85
N ILE A 133 36.96 1.32 5.65
CA ILE A 133 38.22 1.89 5.10
C ILE A 133 39.12 2.52 6.17
N GLY A 134 38.83 2.25 7.46
CA GLY A 134 39.66 2.71 8.59
C GLY A 134 39.42 4.15 9.03
N LEU A 135 38.35 4.80 8.55
CA LEU A 135 37.97 6.16 8.95
C LEU A 135 36.84 6.12 9.97
N THR A 136 37.03 6.76 11.13
CA THR A 136 35.97 6.96 12.14
C THR A 136 35.31 8.31 11.92
N VAL A 137 34.11 8.28 11.32
CA VAL A 137 33.26 9.48 11.10
C VAL A 137 31.95 9.27 11.86
N SER A 138 31.48 10.27 12.57
CA SER A 138 30.11 10.27 13.15
C SER A 138 29.31 11.40 12.52
N LEU A 139 28.19 11.03 11.87
CA LEU A 139 27.29 11.96 11.20
C LEU A 139 26.15 12.44 12.12
N GLY A 140 26.06 11.85 13.34
CA GLY A 140 25.00 12.14 14.30
C GLY A 140 23.64 11.59 13.87
N HIS A 141 22.72 11.46 14.82
CA HIS A 141 21.37 10.93 14.60
C HIS A 141 20.30 11.97 14.85
N ILE A 142 19.25 11.96 14.06
CA ILE A 142 18.07 12.80 14.24
C ILE A 142 17.04 12.05 15.07
N GLY A 143 16.74 12.57 16.28
CA GLY A 143 15.75 11.99 17.20
C GLY A 143 14.30 12.39 16.91
N LEU A 144 13.91 12.53 15.64
CA LEU A 144 12.54 12.84 15.26
C LEU A 144 11.75 11.57 14.99
N LEU A 145 10.58 11.45 15.63
CA LEU A 145 9.63 10.40 15.30
C LEU A 145 8.98 10.69 13.95
N LEU A 146 8.67 9.63 13.20
CA LEU A 146 7.98 9.75 11.92
C LEU A 146 6.52 10.21 12.15
N PRO A 147 6.04 11.30 11.54
CA PRO A 147 4.65 11.73 11.66
C PRO A 147 3.69 10.69 11.10
N LEU A 148 2.57 10.45 11.78
CA LEU A 148 1.54 9.52 11.34
C LEU A 148 1.11 9.84 9.90
N GLY A 149 1.11 8.83 9.05
CA GLY A 149 0.59 8.92 7.68
C GLY A 149 1.41 9.80 6.73
N ILE A 150 2.62 10.27 7.11
CA ILE A 150 3.42 11.19 6.28
C ILE A 150 3.70 10.60 4.89
N SER A 151 3.98 9.33 4.79
CA SER A 151 4.18 8.66 3.49
C SER A 151 2.90 8.72 2.65
N PHE A 152 1.74 8.44 3.24
CA PHE A 152 0.45 8.40 2.53
C PHE A 152 0.04 9.79 2.03
N TYR A 153 -0.02 10.80 2.92
CA TYR A 153 -0.46 12.13 2.49
C TYR A 153 0.56 12.81 1.57
N THR A 154 1.85 12.50 1.67
CA THR A 154 2.85 12.99 0.72
C THR A 154 2.61 12.40 -0.67
N PHE A 155 2.45 11.06 -0.80
CA PHE A 155 2.16 10.43 -2.09
C PHE A 155 0.86 10.95 -2.69
N GLN A 156 -0.19 11.10 -1.90
CA GLN A 156 -1.48 11.63 -2.33
C GLN A 156 -1.36 13.07 -2.84
N SER A 157 -0.69 13.95 -2.09
CA SER A 157 -0.46 15.34 -2.45
C SER A 157 0.41 15.47 -3.70
N MET A 158 1.47 14.66 -3.80
CA MET A 158 2.35 14.69 -4.97
C MET A 158 1.69 14.11 -6.21
N GLY A 159 0.83 13.10 -6.06
CA GLY A 159 -0.04 12.62 -7.15
C GLY A 159 -0.94 13.74 -7.70
N TYR A 160 -1.57 14.50 -6.82
CA TYR A 160 -2.38 15.67 -7.22
C TYR A 160 -1.54 16.76 -7.93
N VAL A 161 -0.34 17.11 -7.43
CA VAL A 161 0.57 18.05 -8.09
C VAL A 161 0.93 17.60 -9.50
N LEU A 162 1.21 16.29 -9.68
CA LEU A 162 1.51 15.69 -10.97
C LEU A 162 0.30 15.68 -11.91
N ASP A 163 -0.91 15.44 -11.39
CA ASP A 163 -2.14 15.48 -12.17
C ASP A 163 -2.47 16.92 -12.63
N VAL A 164 -2.29 17.94 -11.78
CA VAL A 164 -2.40 19.36 -12.18
C VAL A 164 -1.34 19.73 -13.22
N TYR A 165 -0.09 19.29 -13.04
CA TYR A 165 0.97 19.52 -14.03
C TYR A 165 0.63 18.90 -15.39
N ARG A 166 0.02 17.71 -15.41
CA ARG A 166 -0.42 17.01 -16.65
C ARG A 166 -1.72 17.57 -17.22
N GLU A 167 -2.32 18.56 -16.57
CA GLU A 167 -3.62 19.14 -16.96
C GLU A 167 -4.78 18.11 -16.92
N LYS A 168 -4.61 17.04 -16.13
CA LYS A 168 -5.65 16.04 -15.91
C LYS A 168 -6.77 16.56 -15.00
N VAL A 169 -6.41 17.37 -14.01
CA VAL A 169 -7.35 18.04 -13.10
C VAL A 169 -6.99 19.51 -12.94
N PRO A 170 -7.99 20.41 -12.77
CA PRO A 170 -7.73 21.82 -12.46
C PRO A 170 -7.18 21.96 -11.03
N ALA A 171 -6.46 23.05 -10.77
CA ALA A 171 -6.01 23.36 -9.44
C ALA A 171 -7.20 23.78 -8.54
N GLU A 172 -7.34 23.12 -7.38
CA GLU A 172 -8.36 23.44 -6.37
C GLU A 172 -8.22 24.90 -5.91
N ARG A 173 -9.35 25.61 -5.84
CA ARG A 173 -9.39 27.03 -5.47
C ARG A 173 -9.61 27.25 -3.97
N ASN A 174 -10.15 26.27 -3.28
CA ASN A 174 -10.43 26.32 -1.85
C ASN A 174 -9.38 25.53 -1.07
N VAL A 175 -8.56 26.23 -0.29
CA VAL A 175 -7.51 25.59 0.52
C VAL A 175 -8.07 24.59 1.54
N GLY A 176 -9.26 24.86 2.10
CA GLY A 176 -9.92 23.94 3.05
C GLY A 176 -10.36 22.63 2.39
N LYS A 177 -10.86 22.69 1.15
CA LYS A 177 -11.20 21.49 0.39
C LYS A 177 -9.95 20.65 0.08
N LEU A 178 -8.86 21.29 -0.36
CA LEU A 178 -7.60 20.56 -0.55
C LEU A 178 -7.06 20.01 0.77
N ALA A 179 -7.17 20.78 1.86
CA ALA A 179 -6.78 20.32 3.18
C ALA A 179 -7.56 19.07 3.62
N LEU A 180 -8.88 19.03 3.37
CA LEU A 180 -9.69 17.82 3.61
C LEU A 180 -9.20 16.64 2.77
N PHE A 181 -8.96 16.84 1.47
CA PHE A 181 -8.43 15.77 0.60
C PHE A 181 -7.13 15.20 1.15
N VAL A 182 -6.19 16.05 1.59
CA VAL A 182 -4.89 15.62 2.12
C VAL A 182 -5.01 14.93 3.48
N SER A 183 -5.96 15.36 4.33
CA SER A 183 -6.05 14.95 5.75
C SER A 183 -7.18 13.98 6.07
N PHE A 184 -7.97 13.52 5.11
CA PHE A 184 -9.19 12.73 5.34
C PHE A 184 -8.94 11.57 6.31
N PHE A 185 -9.51 11.66 7.52
CA PHE A 185 -9.13 10.86 8.67
C PHE A 185 -9.28 9.33 8.50
N PRO A 186 -10.28 8.80 7.77
CA PRO A 186 -10.32 7.36 7.56
C PRO A 186 -9.16 6.86 6.71
N GLN A 187 -8.67 7.70 5.79
CA GLN A 187 -7.64 7.34 4.83
C GLN A 187 -6.22 7.49 5.39
N ILE A 188 -5.97 8.53 6.20
CA ILE A 188 -4.61 8.92 6.61
C ILE A 188 -3.92 7.89 7.48
N ILE A 189 -4.67 7.02 8.18
CA ILE A 189 -4.12 5.98 9.06
C ILE A 189 -3.64 4.78 8.23
N GLN A 190 -4.53 4.22 7.43
CA GLN A 190 -4.29 2.98 6.68
C GLN A 190 -5.23 2.83 5.47
N GLY A 191 -5.76 3.94 4.95
CA GLY A 191 -6.61 3.92 3.76
C GLY A 191 -5.85 3.69 2.47
N PRO A 192 -6.54 3.41 1.35
CA PRO A 192 -5.93 3.40 0.03
C PRO A 192 -5.43 4.80 -0.34
N ILE A 193 -4.31 4.91 -1.06
CA ILE A 193 -3.79 6.20 -1.53
C ILE A 193 -4.81 6.82 -2.49
N GLY A 194 -5.38 7.96 -2.11
CA GLY A 194 -6.45 8.62 -2.85
C GLY A 194 -5.94 9.31 -4.11
N VAL A 195 -6.67 9.16 -5.20
CA VAL A 195 -6.49 9.91 -6.44
C VAL A 195 -7.49 11.06 -6.45
N TYR A 196 -7.01 12.29 -6.74
CA TYR A 196 -7.82 13.49 -6.57
C TYR A 196 -9.12 13.48 -7.40
N ASP A 197 -9.04 13.07 -8.66
CA ASP A 197 -10.20 13.01 -9.56
C ASP A 197 -11.26 11.97 -9.14
N GLN A 198 -10.89 10.97 -8.32
CA GLN A 198 -11.81 9.94 -7.87
C GLN A 198 -12.41 10.23 -6.49
N LEU A 199 -11.64 10.85 -5.60
CA LEU A 199 -12.03 11.03 -4.21
C LEU A 199 -12.55 12.45 -3.91
N ALA A 200 -11.94 13.48 -4.49
CA ALA A 200 -12.21 14.87 -4.10
C ALA A 200 -13.67 15.30 -4.28
N HIS A 201 -14.30 14.94 -5.41
CA HIS A 201 -15.70 15.26 -5.64
C HIS A 201 -16.60 14.61 -4.58
N GLN A 202 -16.36 13.36 -4.20
CA GLN A 202 -17.12 12.68 -3.15
C GLN A 202 -16.97 13.35 -1.77
N LEU A 203 -15.81 13.91 -1.47
CA LEU A 203 -15.57 14.65 -0.22
C LEU A 203 -16.32 15.99 -0.17
N TYR A 204 -16.60 16.59 -1.34
CA TYR A 204 -17.13 17.94 -1.45
C TYR A 204 -18.62 17.97 -1.82
N ASP A 205 -19.13 16.86 -2.36
CA ASP A 205 -20.53 16.72 -2.73
C ASP A 205 -21.45 16.60 -1.50
N GLU A 206 -22.71 16.89 -1.71
CA GLU A 206 -23.75 16.80 -0.69
C GLU A 206 -24.28 15.37 -0.58
N HIS A 207 -24.19 14.78 0.60
CA HIS A 207 -24.68 13.44 0.86
C HIS A 207 -25.98 13.45 1.67
N LYS A 208 -26.96 12.67 1.22
CA LYS A 208 -28.16 12.35 2.01
C LYS A 208 -27.87 11.15 2.91
N TYR A 209 -28.52 11.16 4.08
CA TYR A 209 -28.51 9.95 4.90
C TYR A 209 -29.07 8.78 4.09
N ASN A 210 -28.33 7.69 4.09
CA ASN A 210 -28.70 6.44 3.45
C ASN A 210 -28.33 5.27 4.38
N PHE A 211 -29.34 4.53 4.83
CA PHE A 211 -29.15 3.40 5.74
C PHE A 211 -28.26 2.31 5.13
N ASP A 212 -28.33 2.08 3.82
CA ASP A 212 -27.48 1.08 3.16
C ASP A 212 -26.00 1.45 3.26
N ASN A 213 -25.64 2.73 3.19
CA ASN A 213 -24.24 3.15 3.40
C ASN A 213 -23.77 2.85 4.83
N ILE A 214 -24.62 3.06 5.84
CA ILE A 214 -24.30 2.73 7.24
C ILE A 214 -24.16 1.22 7.39
N ARG A 215 -25.10 0.44 6.86
CA ARG A 215 -25.08 -1.02 6.92
C ARG A 215 -23.85 -1.61 6.24
N TYR A 216 -23.61 -1.27 4.98
CA TYR A 216 -22.46 -1.75 4.23
C TYR A 216 -21.12 -1.32 4.83
N GLY A 217 -21.07 -0.10 5.38
CA GLY A 217 -19.91 0.37 6.13
C GLY A 217 -19.66 -0.48 7.38
N ALA A 218 -20.69 -0.76 8.17
CA ALA A 218 -20.61 -1.59 9.37
C ALA A 218 -20.21 -3.04 9.05
N GLU A 219 -20.78 -3.64 8.01
CA GLU A 219 -20.42 -4.98 7.54
C GLU A 219 -18.94 -5.07 7.14
N LEU A 220 -18.41 -4.03 6.48
CA LEU A 220 -17.01 -3.98 6.08
C LEU A 220 -16.08 -3.77 7.28
N ILE A 221 -16.48 -2.96 8.25
CA ILE A 221 -15.78 -2.79 9.52
C ILE A 221 -15.73 -4.13 10.28
N LEU A 222 -16.86 -4.85 10.37
CA LEU A 222 -16.92 -6.17 11.02
C LEU A 222 -15.95 -7.16 10.36
N TRP A 223 -15.92 -7.21 9.03
CA TRP A 223 -14.97 -8.03 8.29
C TRP A 223 -13.52 -7.63 8.54
N GLY A 224 -13.24 -6.33 8.63
CA GLY A 224 -11.93 -5.80 9.00
C GLY A 224 -11.52 -6.20 10.43
N PHE A 225 -12.42 -6.09 11.39
CA PHE A 225 -12.20 -6.56 12.77
C PHE A 225 -11.94 -8.06 12.85
N PHE A 226 -12.73 -8.87 12.13
CA PHE A 226 -12.49 -10.31 12.07
C PHE A 226 -11.05 -10.60 11.62
N LYS A 227 -10.59 -10.00 10.54
CA LYS A 227 -9.23 -10.19 10.04
C LYS A 227 -8.18 -9.71 11.06
N LYS A 228 -8.33 -8.51 11.59
CA LYS A 228 -7.35 -7.90 12.51
C LYS A 228 -7.33 -8.61 13.86
N LEU A 229 -8.45 -8.70 14.55
CA LEU A 229 -8.49 -9.14 15.95
C LEU A 229 -8.48 -10.66 16.11
N VAL A 230 -9.12 -11.40 15.21
CA VAL A 230 -9.21 -12.86 15.32
C VAL A 230 -7.96 -13.54 14.77
N ILE A 231 -7.37 -12.99 13.70
CA ILE A 231 -6.27 -13.66 12.98
C ILE A 231 -4.95 -12.93 13.21
N ALA A 232 -4.84 -11.65 12.80
CA ALA A 232 -3.56 -10.95 12.76
C ALA A 232 -2.94 -10.78 14.15
N ASP A 233 -3.69 -10.24 15.10
CA ASP A 233 -3.21 -9.98 16.46
C ASP A 233 -2.92 -11.26 17.25
N ARG A 234 -3.58 -12.36 16.88
CA ARG A 234 -3.32 -13.67 17.48
C ARG A 234 -1.98 -14.27 17.00
N ALA A 235 -1.64 -14.07 15.76
CA ALA A 235 -0.46 -14.68 15.14
C ALA A 235 0.84 -13.90 15.39
N VAL A 236 0.76 -12.58 15.56
CA VAL A 236 1.91 -11.67 15.55
C VAL A 236 2.96 -12.00 16.62
N GLY A 237 2.54 -12.34 17.84
CA GLY A 237 3.45 -12.67 18.94
C GLY A 237 4.34 -13.88 18.64
N MET A 238 3.76 -14.96 18.10
CA MET A 238 4.50 -16.15 17.70
C MET A 238 5.50 -15.84 16.58
N ILE A 239 5.09 -15.06 15.58
CA ILE A 239 5.94 -14.69 14.45
C ILE A 239 7.17 -13.94 14.94
N HIS A 240 6.99 -12.91 15.78
CA HIS A 240 8.10 -12.13 16.34
C HIS A 240 9.03 -12.99 17.21
N THR A 241 8.47 -13.89 18.04
CA THR A 241 9.28 -14.79 18.88
C THR A 241 10.16 -15.70 18.04
N VAL A 242 9.59 -16.33 17.01
CA VAL A 242 10.36 -17.24 16.13
C VAL A 242 11.36 -16.47 15.27
N ALA A 243 10.98 -15.31 14.73
CA ALA A 243 11.87 -14.52 13.89
C ALA A 243 13.05 -13.93 14.66
N GLY A 244 12.81 -13.40 15.87
CA GLY A 244 13.86 -12.81 16.72
C GLY A 244 14.86 -13.83 17.26
N ALA A 245 14.45 -15.09 17.44
CA ALA A 245 15.30 -16.17 17.92
C ALA A 245 15.38 -17.35 16.94
N TYR A 246 15.37 -17.07 15.62
CA TYR A 246 15.27 -18.11 14.60
C TYR A 246 16.37 -19.18 14.66
N THR A 247 17.52 -18.86 15.23
CA THR A 247 18.63 -19.80 15.44
C THR A 247 18.27 -20.93 16.41
N ASP A 248 17.39 -20.67 17.37
CA ASP A 248 17.02 -21.58 18.44
C ASP A 248 15.87 -22.51 18.02
N TYR A 249 15.17 -22.18 16.94
CA TYR A 249 14.07 -22.98 16.39
C TYR A 249 14.56 -23.85 15.24
N ALA A 250 13.98 -25.04 15.09
CA ALA A 250 14.19 -25.86 13.90
C ALA A 250 13.65 -25.15 12.64
N GLY A 251 14.26 -25.41 11.49
CA GLY A 251 13.89 -24.79 10.22
C GLY A 251 12.43 -25.00 9.81
N THR A 252 11.82 -26.11 10.23
CA THR A 252 10.39 -26.38 10.08
C THR A 252 9.53 -25.33 10.75
N TYR A 253 9.88 -24.88 11.95
CA TYR A 253 9.12 -23.85 12.68
C TYR A 253 9.38 -22.46 12.13
N VAL A 254 10.58 -22.20 11.61
CA VAL A 254 10.90 -20.95 10.90
C VAL A 254 10.07 -20.84 9.61
N LEU A 255 9.94 -21.93 8.85
CA LEU A 255 9.07 -21.98 7.67
C LEU A 255 7.60 -21.81 8.05
N LEU A 256 7.15 -22.48 9.12
CA LEU A 256 5.76 -22.34 9.60
C LEU A 256 5.47 -20.90 10.04
N ALA A 257 6.40 -20.24 10.72
CA ALA A 257 6.27 -18.83 11.08
C ALA A 257 6.13 -17.92 9.84
N ALA A 258 6.92 -18.16 8.78
CA ALA A 258 6.82 -17.44 7.52
C ALA A 258 5.48 -17.68 6.81
N LEU A 259 4.93 -18.89 6.84
CA LEU A 259 3.60 -19.21 6.30
C LEU A 259 2.49 -18.50 7.09
N VAL A 260 2.57 -18.53 8.42
CA VAL A 260 1.62 -17.82 9.29
C VAL A 260 1.74 -16.30 9.11
N TYR A 261 2.96 -15.79 8.88
CA TYR A 261 3.18 -14.38 8.54
C TYR A 261 2.47 -13.95 7.26
N ALA A 262 2.48 -14.78 6.22
CA ALA A 262 1.74 -14.48 5.00
C ALA A 262 0.23 -14.26 5.27
N LEU A 263 -0.36 -15.10 6.15
CA LEU A 263 -1.75 -14.94 6.59
C LEU A 263 -1.93 -13.70 7.46
N GLN A 264 -1.04 -13.51 8.44
CA GLN A 264 -1.06 -12.39 9.38
C GLN A 264 -0.98 -11.05 8.66
N LEU A 265 0.01 -10.88 7.77
CA LEU A 265 0.22 -9.65 7.01
C LEU A 265 -1.00 -9.31 6.12
N TYR A 266 -1.57 -10.32 5.45
CA TYR A 266 -2.79 -10.13 4.67
C TYR A 266 -3.98 -9.73 5.55
N ALA A 267 -4.17 -10.41 6.67
CA ALA A 267 -5.28 -10.14 7.59
C ALA A 267 -5.14 -8.76 8.26
N ASP A 268 -3.93 -8.40 8.70
CA ASP A 268 -3.63 -7.11 9.32
C ASP A 268 -3.88 -5.95 8.36
N PHE A 269 -3.20 -5.98 7.23
CA PHE A 269 -3.24 -4.86 6.31
C PHE A 269 -4.58 -4.74 5.58
N SER A 270 -5.13 -5.84 5.06
CA SER A 270 -6.46 -5.78 4.43
C SER A 270 -7.57 -5.51 5.44
N GLY A 271 -7.40 -5.92 6.70
CA GLY A 271 -8.33 -5.63 7.79
C GLY A 271 -8.42 -4.14 8.09
N GLY A 272 -7.28 -3.47 8.26
CA GLY A 272 -7.24 -2.02 8.48
C GLY A 272 -7.79 -1.21 7.29
N ILE A 273 -7.49 -1.64 6.05
CA ILE A 273 -8.06 -1.05 4.85
C ILE A 273 -9.60 -1.18 4.83
N ASP A 274 -10.14 -2.35 5.18
CA ASP A 274 -11.59 -2.56 5.18
C ASP A 274 -12.28 -1.75 6.28
N ILE A 275 -11.68 -1.61 7.47
CA ILE A 275 -12.17 -0.71 8.52
C ILE A 275 -12.20 0.74 7.99
N SER A 276 -11.10 1.21 7.42
CA SER A 276 -10.99 2.56 6.88
C SER A 276 -12.03 2.86 5.78
N ARG A 277 -12.19 1.92 4.82
CA ARG A 277 -13.19 1.99 3.76
C ARG A 277 -14.62 1.95 4.31
N GLY A 278 -14.86 1.10 5.31
CA GLY A 278 -16.17 0.98 5.96
C GLY A 278 -16.58 2.27 6.67
N VAL A 279 -15.66 2.90 7.39
CA VAL A 279 -15.90 4.21 8.02
C VAL A 279 -16.21 5.27 6.97
N ALA A 280 -15.42 5.38 5.90
CA ALA A 280 -15.68 6.32 4.81
C ALA A 280 -17.06 6.08 4.16
N GLN A 281 -17.43 4.83 3.95
CA GLN A 281 -18.72 4.47 3.36
C GLN A 281 -19.92 4.91 4.20
N MET A 282 -19.80 4.93 5.54
CA MET A 282 -20.85 5.45 6.42
C MET A 282 -21.15 6.94 6.16
N PHE A 283 -20.18 7.72 5.68
CA PHE A 283 -20.34 9.11 5.24
C PHE A 283 -20.80 9.24 3.78
N GLY A 284 -21.06 8.13 3.08
CA GLY A 284 -21.40 8.11 1.66
C GLY A 284 -20.19 8.17 0.72
N ILE A 285 -18.97 8.03 1.24
CA ILE A 285 -17.72 8.14 0.48
C ILE A 285 -17.18 6.74 0.18
N THR A 286 -17.05 6.41 -1.10
CA THR A 286 -16.54 5.11 -1.55
C THR A 286 -15.06 5.21 -1.89
N MET A 287 -14.23 4.50 -1.15
CA MET A 287 -12.80 4.36 -1.45
C MET A 287 -12.51 3.06 -2.22
N GLY A 288 -11.52 3.10 -3.10
CA GLY A 288 -11.13 1.97 -3.93
C GLY A 288 -10.67 0.74 -3.13
N GLU A 289 -10.73 -0.44 -3.76
CA GLU A 289 -10.16 -1.66 -3.20
C GLU A 289 -8.63 -1.60 -3.21
N ASN A 290 -8.02 -2.12 -2.14
CA ASN A 290 -6.57 -2.20 -2.04
C ASN A 290 -6.04 -3.65 -2.08
N PHE A 291 -6.93 -4.63 -1.95
CA PHE A 291 -6.65 -6.06 -2.03
C PHE A 291 -7.72 -6.79 -2.83
N ARG A 292 -7.28 -7.67 -3.72
CA ARG A 292 -8.17 -8.50 -4.55
C ARG A 292 -7.68 -9.94 -4.59
N ARG A 293 -7.81 -10.67 -3.48
CA ARG A 293 -7.42 -12.08 -3.35
C ARG A 293 -6.01 -12.37 -3.89
N PRO A 294 -4.96 -11.74 -3.34
CA PRO A 294 -3.62 -11.72 -3.93
C PRO A 294 -2.98 -13.11 -4.02
N TYR A 295 -3.29 -14.02 -3.10
CA TYR A 295 -2.72 -15.37 -3.10
C TYR A 295 -3.30 -16.32 -4.16
N PHE A 296 -4.31 -15.88 -4.91
CA PHE A 296 -4.82 -16.58 -6.12
C PHE A 296 -4.06 -16.18 -7.40
N SER A 297 -3.02 -15.39 -7.29
CA SER A 297 -2.25 -14.88 -8.43
C SER A 297 -1.36 -15.98 -9.03
N ARG A 298 -1.35 -16.07 -10.35
CA ARG A 298 -0.57 -17.06 -11.12
C ARG A 298 0.82 -16.56 -11.53
N THR A 299 1.06 -15.24 -11.40
CA THR A 299 2.35 -14.59 -11.65
C THR A 299 2.63 -13.53 -10.60
N LEU A 300 3.91 -13.19 -10.38
CA LEU A 300 4.28 -12.13 -9.45
C LEU A 300 3.75 -10.76 -9.90
N THR A 301 3.67 -10.51 -11.21
CA THR A 301 3.05 -9.28 -11.74
C THR A 301 1.56 -9.21 -11.38
N GLU A 302 0.82 -10.32 -11.56
CA GLU A 302 -0.59 -10.40 -11.14
C GLU A 302 -0.75 -10.21 -9.64
N TYR A 303 0.15 -10.78 -8.81
CA TYR A 303 0.16 -10.58 -7.37
C TYR A 303 0.19 -9.08 -7.03
N TRP A 304 1.10 -8.31 -7.61
CA TRP A 304 1.22 -6.87 -7.37
C TRP A 304 0.07 -6.03 -7.95
N HIS A 305 -0.71 -6.55 -8.88
CA HIS A 305 -1.98 -5.95 -9.30
C HIS A 305 -3.15 -6.26 -8.35
N ARG A 306 -2.98 -7.21 -7.43
CA ARG A 306 -3.98 -7.63 -6.46
C ARG A 306 -3.59 -7.29 -5.00
N TRP A 307 -2.34 -6.96 -4.75
CA TRP A 307 -1.77 -6.57 -3.46
C TRP A 307 -1.43 -5.08 -3.45
N HIS A 308 -1.92 -4.35 -2.41
CA HIS A 308 -1.66 -2.91 -2.24
C HIS A 308 -1.88 -2.10 -3.54
N ILE A 309 -3.06 -2.28 -4.12
CA ILE A 309 -3.42 -1.81 -5.47
C ILE A 309 -3.16 -0.30 -5.62
N SER A 310 -3.54 0.51 -4.63
CA SER A 310 -3.40 1.97 -4.69
C SER A 310 -1.94 2.44 -4.79
N LEU A 311 -1.01 1.79 -4.08
CA LEU A 311 0.43 2.05 -4.19
C LEU A 311 0.95 1.61 -5.56
N GLY A 312 0.58 0.40 -6.00
CA GLY A 312 0.94 -0.12 -7.31
C GLY A 312 0.49 0.79 -8.45
N ASP A 313 -0.75 1.28 -8.39
CA ASP A 313 -1.31 2.21 -9.38
C ASP A 313 -0.62 3.56 -9.35
N TRP A 314 -0.30 4.09 -8.15
CA TRP A 314 0.43 5.34 -8.02
C TRP A 314 1.82 5.24 -8.67
N LEU A 315 2.60 4.24 -8.31
CA LEU A 315 3.95 4.04 -8.86
C LEU A 315 3.93 3.73 -10.35
N ARG A 316 2.95 2.96 -10.82
CA ARG A 316 2.77 2.69 -12.24
C ARG A 316 2.51 3.97 -13.03
N ASN A 317 1.62 4.84 -12.54
CA ASN A 317 1.20 6.05 -13.25
C ASN A 317 2.24 7.18 -13.18
N TYR A 318 2.95 7.33 -12.05
CA TYR A 318 3.81 8.48 -11.79
C TYR A 318 5.30 8.17 -11.86
N LEU A 319 5.71 6.90 -11.81
CA LEU A 319 7.11 6.49 -11.92
C LEU A 319 7.34 5.56 -13.12
N PHE A 320 6.69 4.40 -13.15
CA PHE A 320 6.95 3.37 -14.15
C PHE A 320 6.66 3.83 -15.58
N TYR A 321 5.46 4.33 -15.88
CA TYR A 321 5.11 4.78 -17.22
C TYR A 321 5.99 5.94 -17.69
N PRO A 322 6.17 7.05 -16.93
CA PRO A 322 7.07 8.13 -17.36
C PRO A 322 8.49 7.67 -17.63
N LEU A 323 9.00 6.73 -16.85
CA LEU A 323 10.33 6.16 -17.01
C LEU A 323 10.42 5.31 -18.28
N SER A 324 9.49 4.35 -18.46
CA SER A 324 9.48 3.40 -19.57
C SER A 324 9.32 4.05 -20.95
N ILE A 325 8.59 5.18 -21.03
CA ILE A 325 8.41 5.94 -22.30
C ILE A 325 9.40 7.10 -22.45
N SER A 326 10.35 7.27 -21.53
CA SER A 326 11.36 8.33 -21.64
C SER A 326 12.26 8.11 -22.85
N LYS A 327 12.77 9.21 -23.42
CA LYS A 327 13.68 9.14 -24.59
C LYS A 327 14.90 8.26 -24.33
N ALA A 328 15.43 8.26 -23.10
CA ALA A 328 16.56 7.43 -22.72
C ALA A 328 16.22 5.94 -22.82
N PHE A 329 15.09 5.51 -22.24
CA PHE A 329 14.66 4.12 -22.28
C PHE A 329 14.24 3.65 -23.68
N LEU A 330 13.56 4.50 -24.44
CA LEU A 330 13.21 4.20 -25.84
C LEU A 330 14.46 4.08 -26.72
N ASN A 331 15.47 4.95 -26.56
CA ASN A 331 16.73 4.87 -27.28
C ASN A 331 17.51 3.61 -26.90
N TRP A 332 17.56 3.30 -25.60
CA TRP A 332 18.19 2.09 -25.11
C TRP A 332 17.51 0.83 -25.67
N GLY A 333 16.18 0.80 -25.73
CA GLY A 333 15.43 -0.30 -26.36
C GLY A 333 15.77 -0.49 -27.84
N ARG A 334 15.93 0.61 -28.60
CA ARG A 334 16.38 0.54 -30.01
C ARG A 334 17.80 -0.03 -30.14
N HIS A 335 18.71 0.41 -29.29
CA HIS A 335 20.07 -0.11 -29.25
C HIS A 335 20.10 -1.60 -28.85
N ALA A 336 19.40 -1.98 -27.80
CA ALA A 336 19.27 -3.37 -27.38
C ALA A 336 18.66 -4.27 -28.48
N LYS A 337 17.70 -3.75 -29.25
CA LYS A 337 17.12 -4.47 -30.39
C LYS A 337 18.15 -4.82 -31.47
N GLN A 338 19.09 -3.89 -31.75
CA GLN A 338 20.13 -4.10 -32.76
C GLN A 338 21.14 -5.16 -32.32
N HIS A 339 21.48 -5.24 -31.03
CA HIS A 339 22.54 -6.13 -30.53
C HIS A 339 22.04 -7.44 -29.90
N LEU A 340 20.84 -7.44 -29.31
CA LEU A 340 20.31 -8.55 -28.51
C LEU A 340 19.01 -9.15 -29.09
N GLY A 341 18.58 -8.65 -30.26
CA GLY A 341 17.41 -9.15 -30.96
C GLY A 341 16.08 -8.50 -30.56
N ASN A 342 15.04 -8.80 -31.34
CA ASN A 342 13.74 -8.11 -31.28
C ASN A 342 13.04 -8.24 -29.93
N HIS A 343 13.06 -9.43 -29.32
CA HIS A 343 12.37 -9.67 -28.03
C HIS A 343 13.04 -8.84 -26.93
N ILE A 344 14.35 -8.99 -26.75
CA ILE A 344 15.10 -8.30 -25.70
C ILE A 344 15.01 -6.78 -25.87
N GLY A 345 15.20 -6.27 -27.09
CA GLY A 345 15.07 -4.83 -27.36
C GLY A 345 13.70 -4.25 -27.02
N LYS A 346 12.64 -5.05 -27.12
CA LYS A 346 11.28 -4.62 -26.76
C LYS A 346 11.04 -4.66 -25.25
N VAL A 347 11.47 -5.71 -24.55
CA VAL A 347 11.08 -5.96 -23.17
C VAL A 347 12.09 -5.47 -22.13
N LEU A 348 13.38 -5.43 -22.43
CA LEU A 348 14.44 -5.08 -21.49
C LEU A 348 14.27 -3.68 -20.85
N PRO A 349 13.96 -2.60 -21.60
CA PRO A 349 13.76 -1.28 -20.99
C PRO A 349 12.59 -1.29 -20.01
N THR A 350 11.48 -1.90 -20.38
CA THR A 350 10.28 -2.01 -19.52
C THR A 350 10.55 -2.86 -18.28
N ALA A 351 11.29 -3.96 -18.42
CA ALA A 351 11.65 -4.83 -17.32
C ALA A 351 12.60 -4.15 -16.32
N VAL A 352 13.55 -3.34 -16.82
CA VAL A 352 14.42 -2.54 -15.94
C VAL A 352 13.67 -1.36 -15.31
N ALA A 353 12.72 -0.74 -16.01
CA ALA A 353 11.83 0.24 -15.39
C ALA A 353 11.02 -0.38 -14.23
N SER A 354 10.57 -1.65 -14.39
CA SER A 354 9.94 -2.40 -13.29
C SER A 354 10.92 -2.62 -12.13
N LEU A 355 12.15 -3.06 -12.40
CA LEU A 355 13.16 -3.26 -11.35
C LEU A 355 13.40 -1.97 -10.55
N ILE A 356 13.57 -0.83 -11.23
CA ILE A 356 13.72 0.48 -10.57
C ILE A 356 12.50 0.80 -9.72
N THR A 357 11.29 0.55 -10.24
CA THR A 357 10.05 0.79 -9.51
C THR A 357 9.98 -0.07 -8.24
N PHE A 358 10.36 -1.35 -8.31
CA PHE A 358 10.38 -2.22 -7.14
C PHE A 358 11.49 -1.87 -6.13
N LEU A 359 12.63 -1.37 -6.58
CA LEU A 359 13.64 -0.81 -5.67
C LEU A 359 13.09 0.40 -4.90
N VAL A 360 12.35 1.29 -5.57
CA VAL A 360 11.66 2.41 -4.91
C VAL A 360 10.60 1.90 -3.92
N ILE A 361 9.84 0.85 -4.27
CA ILE A 361 8.91 0.19 -3.33
C ILE A 361 9.65 -0.32 -2.10
N GLY A 362 10.75 -1.03 -2.29
CA GLY A 362 11.56 -1.54 -1.18
C GLY A 362 12.05 -0.42 -0.26
N ILE A 363 12.65 0.63 -0.81
CA ILE A 363 13.07 1.80 -0.04
C ILE A 363 11.88 2.46 0.68
N TRP A 364 10.73 2.56 0.02
CA TRP A 364 9.53 3.13 0.62
C TRP A 364 9.04 2.32 1.84
N HIS A 365 9.15 0.99 1.83
CA HIS A 365 8.78 0.13 2.95
C HIS A 365 9.56 0.46 4.22
N GLY A 366 10.85 0.77 4.15
CA GLY A 366 11.60 1.11 5.35
C GLY A 366 13.07 1.44 5.11
N ALA A 367 13.66 2.10 6.11
CA ALA A 367 15.04 2.53 6.13
C ALA A 367 15.97 1.36 6.58
N SER A 368 16.07 0.31 5.78
CA SER A 368 16.91 -0.85 6.05
C SER A 368 17.30 -1.60 4.77
N TRP A 369 18.48 -2.19 4.76
CA TRP A 369 18.97 -3.01 3.65
C TRP A 369 18.08 -4.22 3.35
N LYS A 370 17.35 -4.77 4.33
CA LYS A 370 16.39 -5.85 4.12
C LYS A 370 15.27 -5.45 3.14
N TYR A 371 14.81 -4.20 3.20
CA TYR A 371 13.78 -3.69 2.31
C TYR A 371 14.32 -3.38 0.90
N VAL A 372 15.57 -2.93 0.81
CA VAL A 372 16.26 -2.82 -0.51
C VAL A 372 16.33 -4.21 -1.17
N ALA A 373 16.69 -5.25 -0.40
CA ALA A 373 16.72 -6.63 -0.87
C ALA A 373 15.33 -7.15 -1.26
N PHE A 374 14.29 -6.82 -0.49
CA PHE A 374 12.89 -7.12 -0.83
C PHE A 374 12.49 -6.53 -2.19
N GLY A 375 12.78 -5.24 -2.40
CA GLY A 375 12.50 -4.57 -3.68
C GLY A 375 13.30 -5.18 -4.83
N PHE A 376 14.59 -5.44 -4.62
CA PHE A 376 15.46 -6.09 -5.60
C PHE A 376 14.96 -7.48 -5.98
N TRP A 377 14.57 -8.33 -5.00
CA TRP A 377 14.01 -9.66 -5.23
C TRP A 377 12.80 -9.61 -6.15
N ASN A 378 11.80 -8.80 -5.79
CA ASN A 378 10.56 -8.69 -6.58
C ASN A 378 10.83 -8.16 -7.99
N GLY A 379 11.63 -7.11 -8.11
CA GLY A 379 11.99 -6.52 -9.39
C GLY A 379 12.79 -7.48 -10.28
N MET A 380 13.76 -8.22 -9.70
CA MET A 380 14.56 -9.20 -10.44
C MET A 380 13.74 -10.39 -10.92
N VAL A 381 12.84 -10.92 -10.10
CA VAL A 381 11.96 -12.02 -10.54
C VAL A 381 11.07 -11.57 -11.70
N ILE A 382 10.52 -10.36 -11.65
CA ILE A 382 9.72 -9.82 -12.77
C ILE A 382 10.59 -9.61 -14.02
N LEU A 383 11.78 -9.05 -13.87
CA LEU A 383 12.73 -8.83 -14.96
C LEU A 383 13.09 -10.16 -15.63
N VAL A 384 13.57 -11.13 -14.86
CA VAL A 384 13.99 -12.44 -15.37
C VAL A 384 12.82 -13.19 -16.00
N SER A 385 11.64 -13.21 -15.36
CA SER A 385 10.46 -13.88 -15.91
C SER A 385 10.01 -13.26 -17.23
N THR A 386 10.10 -11.94 -17.39
CA THR A 386 9.76 -11.23 -18.62
C THR A 386 10.76 -11.53 -19.74
N LEU A 387 12.05 -11.55 -19.44
CA LEU A 387 13.09 -11.88 -20.42
C LEU A 387 13.02 -13.36 -20.88
N LEU A 388 12.74 -14.27 -19.93
CA LEU A 388 12.67 -15.71 -20.19
C LEU A 388 11.30 -16.18 -20.69
N GLN A 389 10.33 -15.28 -20.89
CA GLN A 389 8.98 -15.66 -21.35
C GLN A 389 8.98 -16.52 -22.62
N PRO A 390 9.77 -16.23 -23.70
CA PRO A 390 9.78 -17.09 -24.88
C PRO A 390 10.33 -18.49 -24.61
N VAL A 391 11.27 -18.63 -23.67
CA VAL A 391 11.79 -19.94 -23.25
C VAL A 391 10.70 -20.71 -22.51
N SER A 392 10.04 -20.05 -21.55
CA SER A 392 8.89 -20.63 -20.84
C SER A 392 7.78 -21.08 -21.78
N ASP A 393 7.47 -20.28 -22.81
CA ASP A 393 6.45 -20.61 -23.81
C ASP A 393 6.83 -21.86 -24.62
N LYS A 394 8.11 -21.98 -25.03
CA LYS A 394 8.62 -23.18 -25.73
C LYS A 394 8.58 -24.43 -24.85
N VAL A 395 8.98 -24.31 -23.57
CA VAL A 395 8.95 -25.43 -22.62
C VAL A 395 7.52 -25.91 -22.39
N VAL A 396 6.59 -24.99 -22.14
CA VAL A 396 5.17 -25.33 -21.94
C VAL A 396 4.56 -25.99 -23.18
N ALA A 397 4.87 -25.48 -24.38
CA ALA A 397 4.42 -26.07 -25.64
C ALA A 397 5.05 -27.45 -25.87
N GLY A 398 6.37 -27.59 -25.63
CA GLY A 398 7.06 -28.87 -25.81
C GLY A 398 6.61 -29.97 -24.84
N LEU A 399 6.17 -29.59 -23.65
CA LEU A 399 5.59 -30.50 -22.64
C LEU A 399 4.07 -30.71 -22.85
N HIS A 400 3.47 -30.12 -23.88
CA HIS A 400 2.03 -30.18 -24.17
C HIS A 400 1.15 -29.75 -22.95
N ILE A 401 1.64 -28.79 -22.16
CA ILE A 401 0.93 -28.32 -20.97
C ILE A 401 -0.16 -27.34 -21.38
N GLU A 402 -1.39 -27.66 -21.04
CA GLU A 402 -2.52 -26.75 -21.22
C GLU A 402 -2.55 -25.72 -20.07
N ARG A 403 -2.24 -24.45 -20.37
CA ARG A 403 -2.21 -23.36 -19.36
C ARG A 403 -3.55 -23.08 -18.71
N LYS A 404 -4.66 -23.49 -19.32
CA LYS A 404 -6.02 -23.33 -18.79
C LYS A 404 -6.44 -24.49 -17.88
N SER A 405 -5.69 -25.58 -17.86
CA SER A 405 -5.98 -26.73 -16.99
C SER A 405 -5.95 -26.34 -15.52
N ALA A 406 -6.83 -26.92 -14.71
CA ALA A 406 -6.94 -26.59 -13.28
C ALA A 406 -5.64 -26.87 -12.52
N TRP A 407 -4.97 -27.97 -12.80
CA TRP A 407 -3.70 -28.33 -12.15
C TRP A 407 -2.60 -27.31 -12.44
N TYR A 408 -2.48 -26.81 -13.69
CA TYR A 408 -1.48 -25.81 -14.05
C TYR A 408 -1.77 -24.46 -13.41
N GLN A 409 -3.04 -24.09 -13.28
CA GLN A 409 -3.44 -22.88 -12.55
C GLN A 409 -3.06 -22.98 -11.07
N VAL A 410 -3.40 -24.10 -10.41
CA VAL A 410 -3.01 -24.35 -9.00
C VAL A 410 -1.49 -24.36 -8.85
N PHE A 411 -0.77 -25.06 -9.69
CA PHE A 411 0.71 -25.05 -9.71
C PHE A 411 1.26 -23.62 -9.84
N SER A 412 0.71 -22.83 -10.75
CA SER A 412 1.14 -21.45 -10.97
C SER A 412 0.88 -20.56 -9.74
N MET A 413 -0.25 -20.74 -9.04
CA MET A 413 -0.56 -20.05 -7.79
C MET A 413 0.43 -20.44 -6.69
N LEU A 414 0.67 -21.73 -6.49
CA LEU A 414 1.62 -22.24 -5.48
C LEU A 414 3.05 -21.74 -5.75
N ARG A 415 3.53 -21.83 -6.99
CA ARG A 415 4.82 -21.30 -7.40
C ARG A 415 4.92 -19.79 -7.09
N THR A 416 3.90 -19.02 -7.45
CA THR A 416 3.87 -17.58 -7.18
C THR A 416 3.87 -17.30 -5.69
N PHE A 417 3.09 -18.05 -4.91
CA PHE A 417 3.07 -17.94 -3.46
C PHE A 417 4.45 -18.22 -2.83
N VAL A 418 5.16 -19.25 -3.29
CA VAL A 418 6.55 -19.51 -2.82
C VAL A 418 7.47 -18.34 -3.12
N VAL A 419 7.39 -17.75 -4.32
CA VAL A 419 8.19 -16.55 -4.68
C VAL A 419 7.88 -15.37 -3.76
N VAL A 420 6.61 -15.14 -3.44
CA VAL A 420 6.16 -14.11 -2.50
C VAL A 420 6.65 -14.41 -1.08
N LEU A 421 6.55 -15.67 -0.65
CA LEU A 421 7.01 -16.11 0.67
C LEU A 421 8.52 -15.86 0.88
N ILE A 422 9.35 -16.07 -0.15
CA ILE A 422 10.77 -15.69 -0.10
C ILE A 422 10.93 -14.19 0.16
N GLY A 423 10.12 -13.35 -0.47
CA GLY A 423 10.09 -11.91 -0.19
C GLY A 423 9.74 -11.60 1.27
N TYR A 424 8.81 -12.34 1.87
CA TYR A 424 8.38 -12.11 3.25
C TYR A 424 9.45 -12.39 4.30
N TYR A 425 10.44 -13.22 4.04
CA TYR A 425 11.57 -13.37 4.97
C TYR A 425 12.34 -12.06 5.17
N PHE A 426 12.45 -11.22 4.12
CA PHE A 426 13.06 -9.90 4.27
C PHE A 426 12.20 -8.95 5.11
N ASP A 427 10.90 -9.19 5.16
CA ASP A 427 9.98 -8.34 5.91
C ASP A 427 10.01 -8.68 7.42
N ILE A 428 9.89 -9.96 7.77
CA ILE A 428 9.83 -10.41 9.17
C ILE A 428 11.16 -10.42 9.90
N ALA A 429 12.28 -10.60 9.21
CA ALA A 429 13.61 -10.69 9.83
C ALA A 429 14.09 -9.33 10.35
N ASP A 430 14.93 -9.31 11.38
CA ASP A 430 15.51 -8.08 11.94
C ASP A 430 16.53 -7.41 11.01
N GLY A 431 17.04 -8.11 10.00
CA GLY A 431 17.97 -7.56 9.02
C GLY A 431 18.24 -8.52 7.86
N PHE A 432 19.04 -8.04 6.90
CA PHE A 432 19.35 -8.81 5.69
C PHE A 432 20.00 -10.17 6.00
N ARG A 433 20.99 -10.20 6.92
CA ARG A 433 21.68 -11.46 7.29
C ARG A 433 20.73 -12.44 7.97
N ALA A 434 19.86 -11.95 8.86
CA ALA A 434 18.85 -12.77 9.52
C ALA A 434 17.87 -13.36 8.50
N ALA A 435 17.40 -12.57 7.54
CA ALA A 435 16.52 -13.04 6.47
C ALA A 435 17.15 -14.19 5.67
N MET A 436 18.41 -14.05 5.27
CA MET A 436 19.15 -15.11 4.56
C MET A 436 19.34 -16.35 5.43
N GLY A 437 19.64 -16.17 6.72
CA GLY A 437 19.76 -17.27 7.69
C GLY A 437 18.45 -18.03 7.89
N MET A 438 17.33 -17.31 8.04
CA MET A 438 15.99 -17.90 8.14
C MET A 438 15.63 -18.71 6.89
N MET A 439 15.87 -18.17 5.68
CA MET A 439 15.63 -18.86 4.42
C MET A 439 16.48 -20.14 4.32
N ALA A 440 17.77 -20.04 4.60
CA ALA A 440 18.67 -21.19 4.59
C ALA A 440 18.20 -22.28 5.55
N LYS A 441 17.91 -21.91 6.81
CA LYS A 441 17.45 -22.84 7.85
C LYS A 441 16.12 -23.50 7.51
N SER A 442 15.19 -22.77 6.91
CA SER A 442 13.90 -23.31 6.45
C SER A 442 14.03 -24.41 5.39
N VAL A 443 15.18 -24.48 4.69
CA VAL A 443 15.45 -25.51 3.67
C VAL A 443 16.38 -26.61 4.19
N THR A 444 17.44 -26.23 4.90
CA THR A 444 18.49 -27.18 5.34
C THR A 444 18.12 -27.94 6.59
N ASP A 445 17.22 -27.41 7.43
CA ASP A 445 16.82 -28.01 8.72
C ASP A 445 15.29 -28.29 8.71
N LEU A 446 14.78 -28.83 7.60
CA LEU A 446 13.37 -29.16 7.43
C LEU A 446 13.09 -30.61 7.85
N HIS A 447 12.33 -30.77 8.93
CA HIS A 447 11.93 -32.06 9.47
C HIS A 447 10.41 -32.18 9.57
N LEU A 448 9.76 -32.85 8.63
CA LEU A 448 8.29 -32.97 8.56
C LEU A 448 7.69 -33.63 9.82
N SER A 449 8.45 -34.45 10.56
CA SER A 449 8.00 -35.04 11.82
C SER A 449 7.67 -34.00 12.90
N GLN A 450 8.26 -32.80 12.81
CA GLN A 450 8.02 -31.67 13.73
C GLN A 450 6.67 -30.97 13.48
N LEU A 451 5.99 -31.25 12.38
CA LEU A 451 4.64 -30.73 12.12
C LEU A 451 3.53 -31.52 12.85
N ARG A 452 3.88 -32.53 13.66
CA ARG A 452 2.91 -33.22 14.49
C ARG A 452 2.31 -32.24 15.52
N PRO A 453 0.99 -32.26 15.77
CA PRO A 453 0.33 -31.28 16.65
C PRO A 453 0.97 -31.13 18.03
N GLY A 454 1.40 -32.23 18.66
CA GLY A 454 2.11 -32.20 19.96
C GLY A 454 3.42 -31.42 19.89
N ALA A 455 4.27 -31.70 18.90
CA ALA A 455 5.56 -31.01 18.72
C ALA A 455 5.40 -29.52 18.40
N VAL A 456 4.41 -29.15 17.60
CA VAL A 456 4.09 -27.74 17.29
C VAL A 456 3.66 -26.99 18.55
N LEU A 457 2.80 -27.61 19.39
CA LEU A 457 2.30 -27.01 20.63
C LEU A 457 3.40 -26.87 21.72
N GLU A 458 4.37 -27.76 21.73
CA GLU A 458 5.52 -27.68 22.65
C GLU A 458 6.53 -26.63 22.21
N ALA A 459 6.76 -26.50 20.91
CA ALA A 459 7.82 -25.64 20.37
C ALA A 459 7.39 -24.17 20.17
N LEU A 460 6.12 -23.91 19.89
CA LEU A 460 5.66 -22.56 19.52
C LEU A 460 4.76 -21.96 20.59
N PRO A 461 4.85 -20.63 20.86
CA PRO A 461 4.14 -19.95 21.93
C PRO A 461 2.67 -19.69 21.58
N LEU A 462 1.94 -20.68 21.09
CA LEU A 462 0.51 -20.65 20.81
C LEU A 462 -0.17 -21.86 21.44
N THR A 463 -1.30 -21.64 22.08
CA THR A 463 -2.11 -22.71 22.64
C THR A 463 -2.87 -23.50 21.55
N LYS A 464 -3.38 -24.68 21.89
CA LYS A 464 -4.26 -25.44 20.98
C LYS A 464 -5.50 -24.63 20.52
N TYR A 465 -6.01 -23.75 21.40
CA TYR A 465 -7.11 -22.85 21.07
C TYR A 465 -6.69 -21.82 20.02
N ASP A 466 -5.50 -21.21 20.16
CA ASP A 466 -5.00 -20.21 19.20
C ASP A 466 -4.84 -20.83 17.81
N TRP A 467 -4.27 -22.04 17.71
CA TRP A 467 -4.16 -22.77 16.47
C TRP A 467 -5.52 -23.11 15.84
N ALA A 468 -6.50 -23.53 16.67
CA ALA A 468 -7.85 -23.80 16.18
C ALA A 468 -8.52 -22.54 15.61
N VAL A 469 -8.37 -21.40 16.29
CA VAL A 469 -8.91 -20.11 15.83
C VAL A 469 -8.20 -19.62 14.55
N LEU A 470 -6.88 -19.75 14.47
CA LEU A 470 -6.14 -19.41 13.25
C LEU A 470 -6.55 -20.29 12.06
N LEU A 471 -6.73 -21.59 12.28
CA LEU A 471 -7.21 -22.51 11.25
C LEU A 471 -8.63 -22.15 10.80
N PHE A 472 -9.54 -21.90 11.75
CA PHE A 472 -10.90 -21.46 11.47
C PHE A 472 -10.91 -20.16 10.66
N GLY A 473 -10.16 -19.14 11.10
CA GLY A 473 -10.04 -17.86 10.40
C GLY A 473 -9.47 -18.01 9.00
N THR A 474 -8.46 -18.87 8.83
CA THR A 474 -7.87 -19.20 7.52
C THR A 474 -8.92 -19.81 6.59
N ILE A 475 -9.69 -20.77 7.08
CA ILE A 475 -10.77 -21.41 6.30
C ILE A 475 -11.82 -20.38 5.89
N VAL A 476 -12.24 -19.51 6.80
CA VAL A 476 -13.23 -18.45 6.50
C VAL A 476 -12.72 -17.50 5.42
N ILE A 477 -11.46 -17.00 5.55
CA ILE A 477 -10.84 -16.13 4.51
C ILE A 477 -10.72 -16.88 3.18
N PHE A 478 -10.31 -18.15 3.21
CA PHE A 478 -10.14 -18.95 2.00
C PHE A 478 -11.46 -19.17 1.28
N VAL A 479 -12.51 -19.60 2.00
CA VAL A 479 -13.86 -19.81 1.46
C VAL A 479 -14.43 -18.51 0.88
N ALA A 480 -14.34 -17.41 1.63
CA ALA A 480 -14.77 -16.10 1.14
C ALA A 480 -14.02 -15.70 -0.14
N SER A 481 -12.70 -15.93 -0.18
CA SER A 481 -11.87 -15.64 -1.35
C SER A 481 -12.23 -16.50 -2.56
N VAL A 482 -12.51 -17.80 -2.38
CA VAL A 482 -12.96 -18.70 -3.46
C VAL A 482 -14.32 -18.26 -4.00
N ILE A 483 -15.26 -17.92 -3.13
CA ILE A 483 -16.59 -17.43 -3.54
C ILE A 483 -16.44 -16.15 -4.37
N GLN A 484 -15.67 -15.18 -3.88
CA GLN A 484 -15.43 -13.92 -4.60
C GLN A 484 -14.65 -14.11 -5.90
N GLU A 485 -13.67 -15.04 -5.96
CA GLU A 485 -12.90 -15.29 -7.18
C GLU A 485 -13.78 -15.92 -8.28
N ARG A 486 -14.73 -16.78 -7.88
CA ARG A 486 -15.67 -17.43 -8.83
C ARG A 486 -16.80 -16.51 -9.26
N SER A 487 -17.38 -15.75 -8.32
CA SER A 487 -18.53 -14.88 -8.59
C SER A 487 -18.15 -13.51 -9.16
N GLN A 488 -16.90 -13.07 -8.97
CA GLN A 488 -16.42 -11.70 -9.24
C GLN A 488 -17.23 -10.61 -8.52
N ARG A 489 -17.84 -10.97 -7.38
CA ARG A 489 -18.70 -10.09 -6.55
C ARG A 489 -18.22 -10.12 -5.10
N THR A 490 -18.51 -9.07 -4.36
CA THR A 490 -18.23 -9.01 -2.93
C THR A 490 -19.18 -9.90 -2.13
N ILE A 491 -18.75 -10.37 -0.95
CA ILE A 491 -19.62 -11.18 -0.07
C ILE A 491 -20.88 -10.40 0.31
N ARG A 492 -20.79 -9.09 0.52
CA ARG A 492 -21.94 -8.21 0.85
C ARG A 492 -23.00 -8.23 -0.25
N GLU A 493 -22.60 -8.06 -1.49
CA GLU A 493 -23.50 -8.11 -2.67
C GLU A 493 -24.16 -9.49 -2.81
N ILE A 494 -23.42 -10.56 -2.51
CA ILE A 494 -23.98 -11.93 -2.55
C ILE A 494 -24.99 -12.13 -1.42
N LEU A 495 -24.70 -11.64 -0.23
CA LEU A 495 -25.59 -11.76 0.94
C LEU A 495 -26.89 -10.97 0.74
N ASP A 496 -26.86 -9.83 0.05
CA ASP A 496 -28.05 -9.02 -0.23
C ASP A 496 -29.13 -9.76 -1.04
N GLU A 497 -28.73 -10.74 -1.83
CA GLU A 497 -29.66 -11.59 -2.59
C GLU A 497 -30.17 -12.79 -1.80
N LYS A 498 -29.66 -13.02 -0.59
CA LYS A 498 -30.04 -14.18 0.22
C LYS A 498 -31.17 -13.83 1.17
N CYS A 499 -31.85 -14.87 1.67
CA CYS A 499 -32.92 -14.70 2.64
C CYS A 499 -32.41 -14.04 3.93
N LEU A 500 -33.29 -13.31 4.60
CA LEU A 500 -32.98 -12.56 5.81
C LEU A 500 -32.37 -13.43 6.93
N ALA A 501 -32.82 -14.65 7.08
CA ALA A 501 -32.29 -15.58 8.07
C ALA A 501 -30.80 -15.89 7.84
N LEU A 502 -30.39 -16.15 6.59
CA LEU A 502 -28.98 -16.41 6.26
C LEU A 502 -28.12 -15.16 6.48
N ARG A 503 -28.62 -13.98 6.13
CA ARG A 503 -27.91 -12.71 6.41
C ARG A 503 -27.64 -12.55 7.91
N TRP A 504 -28.65 -12.78 8.75
CA TRP A 504 -28.51 -12.68 10.20
C TRP A 504 -27.54 -13.74 10.75
N VAL A 505 -27.61 -14.98 10.26
CA VAL A 505 -26.66 -16.03 10.69
C VAL A 505 -25.23 -15.63 10.39
N VAL A 506 -24.96 -15.10 9.20
CA VAL A 506 -23.58 -14.68 8.81
C VAL A 506 -23.13 -13.47 9.62
N LEU A 507 -23.97 -12.45 9.78
CA LEU A 507 -23.61 -11.23 10.51
C LEU A 507 -23.44 -11.48 12.01
N LEU A 508 -24.38 -12.18 12.65
CA LEU A 508 -24.28 -12.55 14.06
C LEU A 508 -23.10 -13.51 14.28
N GLY A 509 -22.89 -14.48 13.39
CA GLY A 509 -21.72 -15.36 13.43
C GLY A 509 -20.41 -14.59 13.36
N GLY A 510 -20.32 -13.56 12.50
CA GLY A 510 -19.19 -12.64 12.43
C GLY A 510 -18.99 -11.84 13.72
N ILE A 511 -20.06 -11.29 14.29
CA ILE A 511 -20.02 -10.55 15.56
C ILE A 511 -19.55 -11.48 16.70
N PHE A 512 -20.15 -12.67 16.83
CA PHE A 512 -19.73 -13.64 17.85
C PHE A 512 -18.30 -14.11 17.65
N ALA A 513 -17.84 -14.30 16.41
CA ALA A 513 -16.45 -14.66 16.14
C ALA A 513 -15.50 -13.57 16.63
N VAL A 514 -15.79 -12.30 16.36
CA VAL A 514 -14.97 -11.17 16.84
C VAL A 514 -15.03 -11.08 18.37
N VAL A 515 -16.23 -11.16 18.98
CA VAL A 515 -16.40 -11.00 20.42
C VAL A 515 -15.77 -12.14 21.21
N LEU A 516 -15.90 -13.39 20.75
CA LEU A 516 -15.44 -14.57 21.50
C LEU A 516 -14.01 -14.98 21.17
N MET A 517 -13.55 -14.70 19.93
CA MET A 517 -12.25 -15.16 19.44
C MET A 517 -11.26 -14.01 19.22
N GLY A 518 -11.68 -12.75 19.30
CA GLY A 518 -10.80 -11.60 19.11
C GLY A 518 -9.77 -11.44 20.24
N VAL A 519 -8.60 -10.92 19.89
CA VAL A 519 -7.55 -10.56 20.86
C VAL A 519 -7.71 -9.09 21.22
N TYR A 520 -8.35 -8.80 22.36
CA TYR A 520 -8.58 -7.46 22.88
C TYR A 520 -8.92 -7.51 24.39
N GLY A 521 -8.93 -6.36 25.04
CA GLY A 521 -9.35 -6.21 26.44
C GLY A 521 -8.29 -5.62 27.35
N PRO A 522 -8.58 -5.47 28.67
CA PRO A 522 -7.62 -4.94 29.64
C PRO A 522 -6.37 -5.81 29.71
N GLY A 523 -5.20 -5.18 29.61
CA GLY A 523 -3.88 -5.87 29.65
C GLY A 523 -3.41 -6.43 28.31
N VAL A 524 -4.23 -6.38 27.25
CA VAL A 524 -3.79 -6.72 25.90
C VAL A 524 -3.27 -5.46 25.23
N GLN A 525 -1.99 -5.44 24.89
CA GLN A 525 -1.45 -4.43 23.97
C GLN A 525 -1.88 -4.82 22.56
N ALA A 526 -2.85 -4.07 22.00
CA ALA A 526 -3.19 -4.22 20.58
C ALA A 526 -1.93 -4.01 19.74
N SER A 527 -1.62 -4.96 18.87
CA SER A 527 -0.49 -4.75 17.96
C SER A 527 -0.81 -3.55 17.04
N GLU A 528 0.17 -2.66 16.89
CA GLU A 528 0.05 -1.63 15.87
C GLU A 528 -0.09 -2.28 14.50
N PHE A 529 -0.87 -1.65 13.65
CA PHE A 529 -0.94 -2.13 12.27
C PHE A 529 0.44 -2.10 11.62
N VAL A 530 0.76 -3.11 10.82
CA VAL A 530 2.08 -3.26 10.20
C VAL A 530 2.54 -1.96 9.51
N TYR A 531 1.65 -1.24 8.86
CA TYR A 531 1.99 0.03 8.18
C TYR A 531 2.18 1.25 9.11
N MET A 532 1.89 1.15 10.38
CA MET A 532 2.22 2.19 11.36
C MET A 532 3.65 2.04 11.91
N GLN A 533 4.29 0.90 11.63
CA GLN A 533 5.65 0.57 12.07
C GLN A 533 6.73 0.98 11.05
N PHE A 534 6.33 1.38 9.82
CA PHE A 534 7.22 1.77 8.72
C PHE A 534 7.40 3.30 8.61
#